data_780317c30d0560cbd75bc40054a028b8
#
_entry.id   780317c30d0560cbd75bc40054a028b8
#
_cell.length_a   1.000
_cell.length_b   1.000
_cell.length_c   1.000
_cell.angle_alpha   90.00
_cell.angle_beta   90.00
_cell.angle_gamma   90.00
#
_symmetry.space_group_name_H-M   'P 1'
#
loop_
_entity.id
_entity.type
_entity.pdbx_description
1 polymer ?
#
loop_
_entity_poly.entity_id
_entity_poly.type
_entity_poly.pdbx_seq_one_letter_code
_entity_poly.pdbx_strand_id
1 'polypeptide(L)'
;MKYIFVTGGVVSGLGKGICAASLGRLLKQCGLKVKNQKFDPYLNVDPGTMSPYQHGEVFVTDDGAETDLDLGHYERFVDEALDGKSSVSSGKIFWSVLNRERQGGYLGGTVQIIPHVTDEIKRRIYDMDDGKTDVAISEIGGTVGDIESQPFLEAIRQVAAERGRENVLFIHVPLIVTIPGSGELKSKPTQHSVKELLSEGIQPDVLVVRTDEPITDDIRHKIALFCNVEPDCVIQNATASTLYEVPLLLEHEGLCRVVCRKLHLDCGEPDMTEWRALVDKIHGVHRHVRIALVGKYVGLHDAYLSVVESLFHAGTACDASVEIQWVDSETLTSDNIAQKLCGCSGILVPGGFGDRGIEGMILAAQYARERGIPYLGICLGMQIAVIEFARHVLGWDDATSAEFSSTTAHPVIALMPEQVGVTAKGGTMRLGKYPCVLEEGSLSRALYDAPEIWERHRHRYEFNNDFRDDFTDAGMRLAGLSPDGTLVEIVESKSHPWFVGAQFHPEFKSRPNKPHPLFRGFVAASLDRAVH
;
A
#
# COMPACT_ATOMS: atom_id res chain seq x y z
N MET A 1 10.20 18.81 -17.35
CA MET A 1 9.76 17.50 -16.84
C MET A 1 9.38 16.59 -17.99
N LYS A 2 9.74 15.29 -17.94
CA LYS A 2 9.34 14.24 -18.88
C LYS A 2 8.17 13.45 -18.33
N TYR A 3 7.36 12.87 -19.20
CA TYR A 3 6.16 12.11 -18.83
C TYR A 3 6.26 10.68 -19.35
N ILE A 4 6.05 9.71 -18.49
CA ILE A 4 5.98 8.29 -18.85
C ILE A 4 4.59 7.78 -18.47
N PHE A 5 3.87 7.24 -19.45
CA PHE A 5 2.56 6.62 -19.22
C PHE A 5 2.68 5.11 -19.32
N VAL A 6 2.26 4.43 -18.25
CA VAL A 6 2.25 2.97 -18.17
C VAL A 6 0.82 2.47 -18.35
N THR A 7 0.57 1.78 -19.44
CA THR A 7 -0.72 1.14 -19.76
C THR A 7 -0.59 -0.38 -19.72
N GLY A 8 -1.69 -1.09 -19.65
CA GLY A 8 -1.65 -2.55 -19.71
C GLY A 8 -2.84 -3.12 -20.44
N GLY A 9 -2.69 -4.34 -20.91
CA GLY A 9 -3.72 -4.99 -21.67
C GLY A 9 -3.74 -6.51 -21.46
N VAL A 10 -4.74 -7.18 -22.06
CA VAL A 10 -5.08 -8.57 -21.93
C VAL A 10 -5.87 -8.88 -20.66
N VAL A 11 -5.33 -8.67 -19.46
CA VAL A 11 -5.99 -8.88 -18.17
C VAL A 11 -5.49 -7.87 -17.13
N SER A 12 -6.25 -7.70 -16.04
CA SER A 12 -5.80 -6.96 -14.86
C SER A 12 -4.76 -7.76 -14.06
N GLY A 13 -4.03 -7.10 -13.15
CA GLY A 13 -3.07 -7.80 -12.28
C GLY A 13 -1.75 -8.19 -12.96
N LEU A 14 -1.43 -7.67 -14.15
CA LEU A 14 -0.16 -7.95 -14.86
C LEU A 14 1.08 -7.33 -14.23
N GLY A 15 0.91 -6.54 -13.16
CA GLY A 15 2.02 -5.89 -12.48
C GLY A 15 2.43 -4.55 -13.10
N LYS A 16 1.48 -3.76 -13.66
CA LYS A 16 1.72 -2.38 -14.10
C LYS A 16 2.30 -1.53 -12.97
N GLY A 17 1.72 -1.62 -11.75
CA GLY A 17 2.17 -0.90 -10.56
C GLY A 17 3.61 -1.23 -10.21
N ILE A 18 3.95 -2.52 -10.18
CA ILE A 18 5.32 -2.98 -9.91
C ILE A 18 6.28 -2.54 -11.01
N CYS A 19 5.86 -2.56 -12.28
CA CYS A 19 6.67 -2.05 -13.40
C CYS A 19 6.94 -0.55 -13.24
N ALA A 20 5.90 0.26 -12.94
CA ALA A 20 6.01 1.70 -12.72
C ALA A 20 6.89 2.03 -11.49
N ALA A 21 6.71 1.28 -10.38
CA ALA A 21 7.51 1.41 -9.18
C ALA A 21 8.99 1.06 -9.42
N SER A 22 9.24 -0.05 -10.13
CA SER A 22 10.59 -0.51 -10.48
C SER A 22 11.31 0.49 -11.38
N LEU A 23 10.63 1.01 -12.40
CA LEU A 23 11.18 2.06 -13.25
C LEU A 23 11.47 3.32 -12.46
N GLY A 24 10.58 3.72 -11.55
CA GLY A 24 10.80 4.85 -10.64
C GLY A 24 12.06 4.66 -9.81
N ARG A 25 12.29 3.46 -9.27
CA ARG A 25 13.52 3.11 -8.56
C ARG A 25 14.75 3.23 -9.45
N LEU A 26 14.73 2.66 -10.64
CA LEU A 26 15.86 2.69 -11.57
C LEU A 26 16.23 4.13 -11.95
N LEU A 27 15.26 4.95 -12.33
CA LEU A 27 15.50 6.36 -12.71
C LEU A 27 16.00 7.19 -11.52
N LYS A 28 15.49 6.94 -10.30
CA LYS A 28 16.01 7.58 -9.08
C LYS A 28 17.48 7.22 -8.85
N GLN A 29 17.87 5.98 -9.10
CA GLN A 29 19.25 5.53 -8.94
C GLN A 29 20.19 6.08 -10.04
N CYS A 30 19.62 6.57 -11.14
CA CYS A 30 20.35 7.39 -12.11
C CYS A 30 20.51 8.87 -11.68
N GLY A 31 20.05 9.25 -10.48
CA GLY A 31 20.10 10.62 -9.94
C GLY A 31 18.95 11.52 -10.36
N LEU A 32 17.90 10.99 -11.01
CA LEU A 32 16.72 11.75 -11.42
C LEU A 32 15.68 11.85 -10.27
N LYS A 33 14.97 12.97 -10.22
CA LYS A 33 13.82 13.18 -9.33
C LYS A 33 12.57 12.64 -10.00
N VAL A 34 11.99 11.60 -9.43
CA VAL A 34 10.87 10.87 -10.01
C VAL A 34 9.65 10.97 -9.11
N LYS A 35 8.47 11.15 -9.70
CA LYS A 35 7.18 11.02 -9.03
C LYS A 35 6.31 9.98 -9.72
N ASN A 36 5.67 9.13 -8.95
CA ASN A 36 4.68 8.17 -9.45
C ASN A 36 3.26 8.71 -9.22
N GLN A 37 2.38 8.42 -10.18
CA GLN A 37 0.96 8.77 -10.13
C GLN A 37 0.11 7.60 -10.62
N LYS A 38 -1.03 7.37 -9.98
CA LYS A 38 -2.01 6.35 -10.33
C LYS A 38 -3.30 7.01 -10.81
N PHE A 39 -3.81 6.54 -11.93
CA PHE A 39 -5.16 6.84 -12.42
C PHE A 39 -6.05 5.60 -12.30
N ASP A 40 -7.13 5.70 -11.53
CA ASP A 40 -8.07 4.61 -11.30
C ASP A 40 -9.39 4.87 -12.01
N PRO A 41 -9.87 3.94 -12.85
CA PRO A 41 -11.05 4.17 -13.70
C PRO A 41 -12.39 4.08 -12.96
N TYR A 42 -12.42 3.65 -11.69
CA TYR A 42 -13.67 3.57 -10.92
C TYR A 42 -14.26 4.96 -10.59
N LEU A 43 -15.59 4.99 -10.39
CA LEU A 43 -16.35 6.21 -10.12
C LEU A 43 -16.40 6.61 -8.64
N ASN A 44 -15.82 5.84 -7.74
CA ASN A 44 -15.63 6.27 -6.36
C ASN A 44 -14.69 7.47 -6.32
N VAL A 45 -14.98 8.45 -5.45
CA VAL A 45 -14.12 9.64 -5.30
C VAL A 45 -12.74 9.22 -4.79
N ASP A 46 -12.74 8.31 -3.81
CA ASP A 46 -11.55 7.64 -3.28
C ASP A 46 -11.92 6.23 -2.79
N PRO A 47 -10.96 5.37 -2.45
CA PRO A 47 -11.24 4.02 -1.96
C PRO A 47 -11.69 3.97 -0.50
N GLY A 48 -11.73 5.09 0.22
CA GLY A 48 -11.99 5.12 1.68
C GLY A 48 -13.30 4.50 2.12
N THR A 49 -14.31 4.49 1.25
CA THR A 49 -15.64 3.86 1.51
C THR A 49 -15.80 2.50 0.85
N MET A 50 -14.80 2.01 0.12
CA MET A 50 -14.86 0.72 -0.58
C MET A 50 -14.64 -0.45 0.40
N SER A 51 -15.24 -1.59 0.07
CA SER A 51 -15.00 -2.82 0.83
C SER A 51 -13.58 -3.34 0.58
N PRO A 52 -12.79 -3.64 1.62
CA PRO A 52 -11.49 -4.26 1.45
C PRO A 52 -11.53 -5.61 0.70
N TYR A 53 -12.64 -6.33 0.72
CA TYR A 53 -12.83 -7.55 -0.05
C TYR A 53 -12.93 -7.33 -1.57
N GLN A 54 -13.25 -6.11 -2.01
CA GLN A 54 -13.39 -5.80 -3.44
C GLN A 54 -12.16 -5.03 -3.98
N HIS A 55 -11.55 -4.22 -3.13
CA HIS A 55 -10.53 -3.27 -3.57
C HIS A 55 -9.14 -3.56 -2.99
N GLY A 56 -9.05 -4.36 -1.93
CA GLY A 56 -7.84 -4.53 -1.15
C GLY A 56 -7.67 -3.43 -0.10
N GLU A 57 -6.44 -3.19 0.28
CA GLU A 57 -6.05 -2.19 1.29
C GLU A 57 -6.34 -0.76 0.81
N VAL A 58 -6.77 0.09 1.73
CA VAL A 58 -6.78 1.55 1.55
C VAL A 58 -5.49 2.12 2.13
N PHE A 59 -4.59 2.57 1.26
CA PHE A 59 -3.32 3.17 1.66
C PHE A 59 -3.53 4.67 1.96
N VAL A 60 -2.91 5.19 3.03
CA VAL A 60 -3.03 6.59 3.43
C VAL A 60 -1.69 7.30 3.30
N THR A 61 -1.69 8.44 2.61
CA THR A 61 -0.52 9.30 2.43
C THR A 61 -0.29 10.24 3.62
N ASP A 62 0.86 10.93 3.64
CA ASP A 62 1.19 11.87 4.72
C ASP A 62 0.18 13.03 4.83
N ASP A 63 -0.37 13.51 3.72
CA ASP A 63 -1.38 14.57 3.67
C ASP A 63 -2.82 14.09 3.93
N GLY A 64 -3.01 12.80 4.23
CA GLY A 64 -4.30 12.23 4.60
C GLY A 64 -5.18 11.77 3.44
N ALA A 65 -4.65 11.68 2.24
CA ALA A 65 -5.40 11.11 1.13
C ALA A 65 -5.55 9.59 1.29
N GLU A 66 -6.79 9.11 1.18
CA GLU A 66 -7.12 7.69 1.03
C GLU A 66 -6.92 7.28 -0.42
N THR A 67 -6.09 6.27 -0.66
CA THR A 67 -5.58 5.94 -1.99
C THR A 67 -5.56 4.44 -2.26
N ASP A 68 -5.35 4.08 -3.51
CA ASP A 68 -5.14 2.70 -3.94
C ASP A 68 -3.85 2.10 -3.35
N LEU A 69 -3.82 0.77 -3.20
CA LEU A 69 -2.68 0.00 -2.66
C LEU A 69 -1.39 0.15 -3.47
N ASP A 70 -1.48 0.48 -4.77
CA ASP A 70 -0.31 0.68 -5.63
C ASP A 70 0.59 1.83 -5.14
N LEU A 71 0.02 2.84 -4.45
CA LEU A 71 0.83 3.91 -3.86
C LEU A 71 1.79 3.37 -2.80
N GLY A 72 1.38 2.35 -2.07
CA GLY A 72 2.27 1.64 -1.15
C GLY A 72 3.46 1.01 -1.88
N HIS A 73 3.24 0.39 -3.04
CA HIS A 73 4.33 -0.12 -3.87
C HIS A 73 5.26 1.00 -4.35
N TYR A 74 4.71 2.12 -4.83
CA TYR A 74 5.54 3.24 -5.27
C TYR A 74 6.42 3.77 -4.14
N GLU A 75 5.86 4.00 -2.95
CA GLU A 75 6.63 4.47 -1.80
C GLU A 75 7.68 3.46 -1.35
N ARG A 76 7.38 2.16 -1.34
CA ARG A 76 8.32 1.10 -0.97
C ARG A 76 9.51 0.99 -1.93
N PHE A 77 9.26 1.15 -3.23
CA PHE A 77 10.29 1.01 -4.26
C PHE A 77 11.11 2.30 -4.43
N VAL A 78 10.44 3.45 -4.51
CA VAL A 78 11.11 4.73 -4.75
C VAL A 78 11.72 5.30 -3.47
N ASP A 79 11.24 4.87 -2.30
CA ASP A 79 11.65 5.36 -0.97
C ASP A 79 11.45 6.88 -0.85
N GLU A 80 10.26 7.32 -1.22
CA GLU A 80 9.77 8.69 -1.05
C GLU A 80 8.28 8.67 -0.65
N ALA A 81 7.88 9.61 0.21
CA ALA A 81 6.47 9.78 0.55
C ALA A 81 5.73 10.47 -0.60
N LEU A 82 4.56 9.93 -0.93
CA LEU A 82 3.64 10.50 -1.91
C LEU A 82 2.56 11.34 -1.23
N ASP A 83 1.85 12.11 -2.02
CA ASP A 83 0.70 12.94 -1.61
C ASP A 83 -0.57 12.60 -2.41
N GLY A 84 -1.68 13.23 -2.08
CA GLY A 84 -2.97 13.00 -2.72
C GLY A 84 -3.01 13.32 -4.22
N LYS A 85 -2.03 14.05 -4.76
CA LYS A 85 -1.90 14.28 -6.21
C LYS A 85 -1.48 13.02 -6.95
N SER A 86 -0.86 12.10 -6.25
CA SER A 86 -0.41 10.82 -6.80
C SER A 86 -1.55 9.80 -7.01
N SER A 87 -2.77 10.06 -6.50
CA SER A 87 -3.94 9.18 -6.67
C SER A 87 -5.13 9.93 -7.24
N VAL A 88 -5.53 9.56 -8.44
CA VAL A 88 -6.61 10.22 -9.19
C VAL A 88 -7.59 9.19 -9.70
N SER A 89 -8.83 9.21 -9.16
CA SER A 89 -9.93 8.38 -9.65
C SER A 89 -10.79 9.10 -10.69
N SER A 90 -11.51 8.35 -11.51
CA SER A 90 -12.57 8.92 -12.37
C SER A 90 -13.56 9.72 -11.53
N GLY A 91 -13.91 9.23 -10.33
CA GLY A 91 -14.81 9.95 -9.43
C GLY A 91 -14.30 11.34 -9.06
N LYS A 92 -13.03 11.49 -8.69
CA LYS A 92 -12.41 12.81 -8.43
C LYS A 92 -12.47 13.74 -9.65
N ILE A 93 -12.22 13.21 -10.84
CA ILE A 93 -12.26 13.97 -12.09
C ILE A 93 -13.68 14.46 -12.38
N PHE A 94 -14.66 13.53 -12.43
CA PHE A 94 -16.05 13.90 -12.70
C PHE A 94 -16.62 14.83 -11.63
N TRP A 95 -16.32 14.58 -10.37
CA TRP A 95 -16.73 15.46 -9.26
C TRP A 95 -16.20 16.89 -9.44
N SER A 96 -14.95 17.05 -9.84
CA SER A 96 -14.34 18.37 -10.12
C SER A 96 -15.05 19.06 -11.28
N VAL A 97 -15.27 18.35 -12.39
CA VAL A 97 -15.93 18.91 -13.60
C VAL A 97 -17.37 19.30 -13.31
N LEU A 98 -18.15 18.43 -12.64
CA LEU A 98 -19.56 18.70 -12.32
C LEU A 98 -19.71 19.85 -11.31
N ASN A 99 -18.87 19.92 -10.28
CA ASN A 99 -18.87 21.04 -9.34
C ASN A 99 -18.55 22.37 -10.03
N ARG A 100 -17.56 22.37 -10.92
CA ARG A 100 -17.22 23.56 -11.71
C ARG A 100 -18.36 23.99 -12.62
N GLU A 101 -19.08 23.04 -13.21
CA GLU A 101 -20.31 23.32 -14.02
C GLU A 101 -21.36 23.99 -13.13
N ARG A 102 -21.70 23.40 -11.97
CA ARG A 102 -22.71 23.95 -11.05
C ARG A 102 -22.37 25.34 -10.52
N GLN A 103 -21.09 25.68 -10.45
CA GLN A 103 -20.62 27.03 -10.08
C GLN A 103 -20.54 27.99 -11.26
N GLY A 104 -21.01 27.62 -12.46
CA GLY A 104 -21.00 28.46 -13.66
C GLY A 104 -19.61 28.61 -14.31
N GLY A 105 -18.63 27.79 -13.94
CA GLY A 105 -17.24 27.91 -14.39
C GLY A 105 -17.02 27.64 -15.89
N TYR A 106 -18.04 27.14 -16.61
CA TYR A 106 -18.02 26.95 -18.06
C TYR A 106 -18.87 27.96 -18.84
N LEU A 107 -19.34 29.04 -18.18
CA LEU A 107 -20.01 30.18 -18.79
C LEU A 107 -21.24 29.80 -19.69
N GLY A 108 -21.95 28.74 -19.33
CA GLY A 108 -23.10 28.23 -20.07
C GLY A 108 -22.78 27.34 -21.28
N GLY A 109 -21.51 26.98 -21.47
CA GLY A 109 -21.10 26.03 -22.49
C GLY A 109 -21.58 24.61 -22.19
N THR A 110 -21.79 23.79 -23.23
CA THR A 110 -22.08 22.35 -23.08
C THR A 110 -20.86 21.62 -22.61
N VAL A 111 -20.93 20.96 -21.43
CA VAL A 111 -19.83 20.21 -20.85
C VAL A 111 -19.81 18.77 -21.40
N GLN A 112 -18.68 18.32 -21.91
CA GLN A 112 -18.50 17.03 -22.59
C GLN A 112 -17.25 16.33 -22.08
N ILE A 113 -17.08 15.04 -22.38
CA ILE A 113 -15.85 14.29 -22.05
C ILE A 113 -14.65 14.98 -22.67
N ILE A 114 -14.71 15.27 -23.98
CA ILE A 114 -13.73 16.08 -24.69
C ILE A 114 -14.34 17.47 -24.95
N PRO A 115 -13.73 18.56 -24.50
CA PRO A 115 -12.42 18.65 -23.85
C PRO A 115 -12.46 18.65 -22.31
N HIS A 116 -13.62 18.77 -21.65
CA HIS A 116 -13.71 19.21 -20.26
C HIS A 116 -13.17 18.16 -19.25
N VAL A 117 -13.52 16.87 -19.45
CA VAL A 117 -13.00 15.78 -18.61
C VAL A 117 -11.52 15.52 -18.92
N THR A 118 -11.17 15.49 -20.21
CA THR A 118 -9.77 15.30 -20.63
C THR A 118 -8.86 16.44 -20.18
N ASP A 119 -9.34 17.69 -20.18
CA ASP A 119 -8.58 18.83 -19.66
C ASP A 119 -8.35 18.74 -18.15
N GLU A 120 -9.34 18.27 -17.39
CA GLU A 120 -9.16 18.05 -15.95
C GLU A 120 -8.16 16.91 -15.66
N ILE A 121 -8.19 15.82 -16.45
CA ILE A 121 -7.19 14.75 -16.35
C ILE A 121 -5.79 15.28 -16.66
N LYS A 122 -5.64 16.03 -17.77
CA LYS A 122 -4.36 16.65 -18.15
C LYS A 122 -3.84 17.60 -17.06
N ARG A 123 -4.74 18.39 -16.47
CA ARG A 123 -4.38 19.27 -15.35
C ARG A 123 -3.78 18.46 -14.19
N ARG A 124 -4.39 17.31 -13.82
CA ARG A 124 -3.84 16.43 -12.77
C ARG A 124 -2.47 15.85 -13.13
N ILE A 125 -2.22 15.54 -14.40
CA ILE A 125 -0.91 15.11 -14.87
C ILE A 125 0.10 16.25 -14.75
N TYR A 126 -0.28 17.47 -15.14
CA TYR A 126 0.62 18.63 -15.09
C TYR A 126 0.88 19.11 -13.65
N ASP A 127 -0.06 18.89 -12.71
CA ASP A 127 0.10 19.22 -11.28
C ASP A 127 1.22 18.41 -10.59
N MET A 128 1.76 17.37 -11.25
CA MET A 128 2.97 16.66 -10.80
C MET A 128 4.26 17.47 -10.99
N ASP A 129 4.22 18.50 -11.84
CA ASP A 129 5.35 19.40 -12.08
C ASP A 129 5.46 20.44 -10.96
N ASP A 130 6.40 20.24 -10.05
CA ASP A 130 6.74 21.19 -8.98
C ASP A 130 7.99 22.04 -9.31
N GLY A 131 8.43 22.04 -10.56
CA GLY A 131 9.66 22.69 -11.01
C GLY A 131 10.96 22.01 -10.57
N LYS A 132 10.87 20.86 -9.88
CA LYS A 132 12.02 20.08 -9.40
C LYS A 132 12.00 18.64 -9.90
N THR A 133 10.84 18.14 -10.27
CA THR A 133 10.64 16.76 -10.78
C THR A 133 11.16 16.66 -12.20
N ASP A 134 12.04 15.70 -12.45
CA ASP A 134 12.60 15.42 -13.78
C ASP A 134 11.65 14.56 -14.61
N VAL A 135 11.06 13.51 -13.97
CA VAL A 135 10.21 12.52 -14.62
C VAL A 135 8.96 12.25 -13.78
N ALA A 136 7.78 12.34 -14.40
CA ALA A 136 6.52 11.83 -13.85
C ALA A 136 6.15 10.51 -14.52
N ILE A 137 5.91 9.46 -13.73
CA ILE A 137 5.44 8.15 -14.19
C ILE A 137 3.98 8.01 -13.78
N SER A 138 3.08 8.02 -14.75
CA SER A 138 1.64 7.87 -14.53
C SER A 138 1.17 6.50 -15.00
N GLU A 139 0.68 5.69 -14.07
CA GLU A 139 0.05 4.40 -14.37
C GLU A 139 -1.42 4.60 -14.66
N ILE A 140 -1.88 4.06 -15.80
CA ILE A 140 -3.29 4.04 -16.17
C ILE A 140 -3.91 2.73 -15.71
N GLY A 141 -4.82 2.82 -14.74
CA GLY A 141 -5.59 1.69 -14.22
C GLY A 141 -6.55 1.12 -15.26
N GLY A 142 -7.02 -0.11 -15.00
CA GLY A 142 -7.83 -0.86 -15.94
C GLY A 142 -7.02 -1.51 -17.07
N THR A 143 -7.73 -2.03 -18.05
CA THR A 143 -7.19 -2.71 -19.23
C THR A 143 -7.48 -1.87 -20.46
N VAL A 144 -6.55 -1.76 -21.39
CA VAL A 144 -6.81 -1.08 -22.68
C VAL A 144 -7.95 -1.78 -23.38
N GLY A 145 -8.97 -1.00 -23.81
CA GLY A 145 -10.26 -1.48 -24.34
C GLY A 145 -11.41 -1.37 -23.35
N ASP A 146 -11.15 -1.18 -22.05
CA ASP A 146 -12.20 -0.93 -21.07
C ASP A 146 -12.78 0.48 -21.24
N ILE A 147 -14.12 0.60 -21.25
CA ILE A 147 -14.85 1.86 -21.42
C ILE A 147 -14.41 2.89 -20.37
N GLU A 148 -14.22 2.45 -19.14
CA GLU A 148 -13.87 3.28 -18.00
C GLU A 148 -12.51 3.94 -18.15
N SER A 149 -11.59 3.33 -18.90
CA SER A 149 -10.23 3.84 -19.11
C SER A 149 -10.11 4.80 -20.30
N GLN A 150 -11.08 4.85 -21.20
CA GLN A 150 -11.02 5.63 -22.44
C GLN A 150 -10.74 7.12 -22.21
N PRO A 151 -11.37 7.83 -21.24
CA PRO A 151 -11.04 9.25 -21.02
C PRO A 151 -9.59 9.49 -20.61
N PHE A 152 -8.98 8.56 -19.89
CA PHE A 152 -7.56 8.64 -19.52
C PHE A 152 -6.64 8.39 -20.73
N LEU A 153 -6.94 7.39 -21.56
CA LEU A 153 -6.20 7.10 -22.79
C LEU A 153 -6.24 8.30 -23.74
N GLU A 154 -7.41 8.88 -23.95
CA GLU A 154 -7.56 10.09 -24.76
C GLU A 154 -6.76 11.27 -24.18
N ALA A 155 -6.80 11.48 -22.85
CA ALA A 155 -6.07 12.56 -22.21
C ALA A 155 -4.54 12.40 -22.38
N ILE A 156 -3.97 11.20 -22.16
CA ILE A 156 -2.53 10.99 -22.33
C ILE A 156 -2.08 11.10 -23.79
N ARG A 157 -2.95 10.71 -24.74
CA ARG A 157 -2.73 10.96 -26.17
C ARG A 157 -2.64 12.46 -26.47
N GLN A 158 -3.53 13.27 -25.86
CA GLN A 158 -3.50 14.74 -25.97
C GLN A 158 -2.25 15.33 -25.33
N VAL A 159 -1.82 14.83 -24.15
CA VAL A 159 -0.55 15.25 -23.51
C VAL A 159 0.62 15.06 -24.44
N ALA A 160 0.70 13.92 -25.16
CA ALA A 160 1.77 13.68 -26.11
C ALA A 160 1.77 14.67 -27.28
N ALA A 161 0.58 15.07 -27.76
CA ALA A 161 0.45 16.09 -28.81
C ALA A 161 0.84 17.50 -28.30
N GLU A 162 0.48 17.83 -27.04
CA GLU A 162 0.74 19.16 -26.46
C GLU A 162 2.19 19.35 -26.02
N ARG A 163 2.82 18.30 -25.45
CA ARG A 163 4.16 18.36 -24.88
C ARG A 163 5.27 17.97 -25.86
N GLY A 164 4.90 17.37 -26.99
CA GLY A 164 5.83 16.80 -27.97
C GLY A 164 6.28 15.39 -27.62
N ARG A 165 6.44 14.56 -28.65
CA ARG A 165 6.82 13.14 -28.50
C ARG A 165 8.18 12.94 -27.82
N GLU A 166 9.07 13.90 -27.91
CA GLU A 166 10.38 13.90 -27.25
C GLU A 166 10.30 14.05 -25.72
N ASN A 167 9.12 14.46 -25.19
CA ASN A 167 8.89 14.64 -23.76
C ASN A 167 7.93 13.59 -23.16
N VAL A 168 7.38 12.70 -24.00
CA VAL A 168 6.37 11.71 -23.59
C VAL A 168 6.76 10.32 -24.09
N LEU A 169 6.69 9.34 -23.20
CA LEU A 169 6.99 7.94 -23.50
C LEU A 169 5.83 7.06 -23.06
N PHE A 170 5.40 6.15 -23.93
CA PHE A 170 4.37 5.17 -23.65
C PHE A 170 4.98 3.79 -23.43
N ILE A 171 4.80 3.26 -22.22
CA ILE A 171 5.12 1.87 -21.87
C ILE A 171 3.81 1.09 -21.86
N HIS A 172 3.79 -0.04 -22.55
CA HIS A 172 2.66 -0.96 -22.49
C HIS A 172 3.08 -2.29 -21.88
N VAL A 173 2.29 -2.77 -20.93
CA VAL A 173 2.54 -4.04 -20.20
C VAL A 173 1.54 -5.09 -20.66
N PRO A 174 1.86 -5.87 -21.71
CA PRO A 174 1.04 -6.98 -22.18
C PRO A 174 1.52 -8.33 -21.63
N LEU A 175 0.76 -9.39 -21.91
CA LEU A 175 1.04 -10.76 -21.50
C LEU A 175 1.47 -11.64 -22.68
N ILE A 176 2.50 -12.46 -22.48
CA ILE A 176 2.81 -13.63 -23.28
C ILE A 176 2.29 -14.85 -22.53
N VAL A 177 1.50 -15.67 -23.22
CA VAL A 177 0.89 -16.87 -22.63
C VAL A 177 1.69 -18.10 -23.00
N THR A 178 2.04 -18.90 -22.00
CA THR A 178 2.55 -20.27 -22.20
C THR A 178 1.39 -21.23 -22.30
N ILE A 179 1.33 -22.03 -23.38
CA ILE A 179 0.26 -23.04 -23.52
C ILE A 179 0.60 -24.25 -22.65
N PRO A 180 -0.28 -24.59 -21.69
CA PRO A 180 -0.10 -25.79 -20.87
C PRO A 180 0.04 -27.05 -21.74
N GLY A 181 1.00 -27.90 -21.42
CA GLY A 181 1.25 -29.19 -22.11
C GLY A 181 2.23 -29.13 -23.27
N SER A 182 2.27 -28.04 -24.07
CA SER A 182 3.28 -27.89 -25.14
C SER A 182 4.47 -27.04 -24.74
N GLY A 183 4.32 -26.20 -23.70
CA GLY A 183 5.33 -25.20 -23.31
C GLY A 183 5.54 -24.09 -24.35
N GLU A 184 4.68 -24.00 -25.36
CA GLU A 184 4.84 -23.04 -26.45
C GLU A 184 4.40 -21.63 -26.03
N LEU A 185 5.28 -20.65 -26.21
CA LEU A 185 5.00 -19.24 -25.97
C LEU A 185 4.17 -18.62 -27.10
N LYS A 186 3.07 -17.97 -26.75
CA LYS A 186 2.15 -17.31 -27.70
C LYS A 186 2.17 -15.80 -27.54
N SER A 187 2.65 -15.10 -28.57
CA SER A 187 2.67 -13.65 -28.65
C SER A 187 1.39 -13.01 -29.19
N LYS A 188 0.37 -13.79 -29.54
CA LYS A 188 -0.90 -13.26 -30.08
C LYS A 188 -1.64 -12.35 -29.10
N PRO A 189 -1.76 -12.66 -27.81
CA PRO A 189 -2.39 -11.75 -26.83
C PRO A 189 -1.70 -10.39 -26.78
N THR A 190 -0.36 -10.37 -26.76
CA THR A 190 0.46 -9.15 -26.83
C THR A 190 0.14 -8.33 -28.10
N GLN A 191 0.10 -8.97 -29.27
CA GLN A 191 -0.19 -8.30 -30.55
C GLN A 191 -1.60 -7.70 -30.57
N HIS A 192 -2.60 -8.38 -30.00
CA HIS A 192 -3.97 -7.89 -29.92
C HIS A 192 -4.07 -6.71 -28.95
N SER A 193 -3.42 -6.78 -27.79
CA SER A 193 -3.40 -5.70 -26.82
C SER A 193 -2.77 -4.40 -27.37
N VAL A 194 -1.66 -4.54 -28.11
CA VAL A 194 -1.03 -3.40 -28.78
C VAL A 194 -1.92 -2.83 -29.89
N LYS A 195 -2.64 -3.68 -30.64
CA LYS A 195 -3.60 -3.19 -31.66
C LYS A 195 -4.75 -2.39 -31.04
N GLU A 196 -5.22 -2.81 -29.88
CA GLU A 196 -6.25 -2.08 -29.13
C GLU A 196 -5.73 -0.71 -28.72
N LEU A 197 -4.51 -0.62 -28.16
CA LEU A 197 -3.88 0.65 -27.81
C LEU A 197 -3.65 1.55 -29.04
N LEU A 198 -3.29 0.97 -30.18
CA LEU A 198 -3.17 1.68 -31.45
C LEU A 198 -4.51 2.25 -31.94
N SER A 199 -5.63 1.57 -31.68
CA SER A 199 -6.98 2.06 -32.04
C SER A 199 -7.37 3.30 -31.24
N GLU A 200 -6.80 3.48 -30.03
CA GLU A 200 -6.91 4.71 -29.23
C GLU A 200 -5.94 5.84 -29.70
N GLY A 201 -5.17 5.60 -30.78
CA GLY A 201 -4.21 6.56 -31.34
C GLY A 201 -2.89 6.64 -30.56
N ILE A 202 -2.56 5.64 -29.76
CA ILE A 202 -1.34 5.57 -28.96
C ILE A 202 -0.42 4.46 -29.50
N GLN A 203 0.74 4.84 -30.05
CA GLN A 203 1.82 3.91 -30.37
C GLN A 203 2.71 3.73 -29.13
N PRO A 204 2.84 2.51 -28.58
CA PRO A 204 3.78 2.27 -27.48
C PRO A 204 5.23 2.44 -27.98
N ASP A 205 6.07 3.00 -27.12
CA ASP A 205 7.51 3.15 -27.38
C ASP A 205 8.30 1.96 -26.82
N VAL A 206 7.78 1.37 -25.73
CA VAL A 206 8.39 0.23 -25.01
C VAL A 206 7.29 -0.76 -24.64
N LEU A 207 7.58 -2.04 -24.81
CA LEU A 207 6.75 -3.15 -24.34
C LEU A 207 7.46 -3.85 -23.18
N VAL A 208 6.83 -3.89 -22.01
CA VAL A 208 7.30 -4.68 -20.86
C VAL A 208 6.43 -5.94 -20.78
N VAL A 209 6.89 -6.99 -21.44
CA VAL A 209 6.08 -8.20 -21.64
C VAL A 209 6.13 -9.13 -20.44
N ARG A 210 4.99 -9.32 -19.81
CA ARG A 210 4.85 -10.26 -18.69
C ARG A 210 4.87 -11.70 -19.21
N THR A 211 5.68 -12.55 -18.59
CA THR A 211 5.84 -13.95 -18.99
C THR A 211 6.28 -14.80 -17.80
N ASP A 212 5.94 -16.08 -17.80
CA ASP A 212 6.43 -17.04 -16.80
C ASP A 212 7.74 -17.69 -17.23
N GLU A 213 7.99 -17.77 -18.54
CA GLU A 213 9.17 -18.39 -19.13
C GLU A 213 10.01 -17.36 -19.88
N PRO A 214 11.35 -17.54 -20.00
CA PRO A 214 12.20 -16.67 -20.80
C PRO A 214 11.76 -16.64 -22.27
N ILE A 215 11.71 -15.43 -22.84
CA ILE A 215 11.43 -15.26 -24.27
C ILE A 215 12.70 -15.43 -25.09
N THR A 216 12.58 -16.11 -26.23
CA THR A 216 13.68 -16.24 -27.19
C THR A 216 13.83 -14.99 -28.05
N ASP A 217 15.00 -14.82 -28.65
CA ASP A 217 15.24 -13.70 -29.58
C ASP A 217 14.28 -13.70 -30.77
N ASP A 218 13.89 -14.88 -31.27
CA ASP A 218 12.90 -15.01 -32.35
C ASP A 218 11.53 -14.46 -31.93
N ILE A 219 11.11 -14.73 -30.69
CA ILE A 219 9.84 -14.21 -30.15
C ILE A 219 9.96 -12.70 -29.94
N ARG A 220 11.09 -12.22 -29.41
CA ARG A 220 11.39 -10.78 -29.24
C ARG A 220 11.29 -10.04 -30.56
N HIS A 221 11.99 -10.51 -31.61
CA HIS A 221 11.94 -9.93 -32.95
C HIS A 221 10.53 -9.97 -33.56
N LYS A 222 9.83 -11.10 -33.38
CA LYS A 222 8.45 -11.24 -33.85
C LYS A 222 7.52 -10.22 -33.18
N ILE A 223 7.60 -10.03 -31.87
CA ILE A 223 6.81 -9.02 -31.14
C ILE A 223 7.17 -7.63 -31.64
N ALA A 224 8.44 -7.32 -31.74
CA ALA A 224 8.95 -6.03 -32.22
C ALA A 224 8.37 -5.68 -33.60
N LEU A 225 8.42 -6.62 -34.55
CA LEU A 225 7.88 -6.46 -35.90
C LEU A 225 6.37 -6.22 -35.90
N PHE A 226 5.59 -7.04 -35.18
CA PHE A 226 4.13 -6.95 -35.19
C PHE A 226 3.57 -5.77 -34.40
N CYS A 227 4.33 -5.25 -33.42
CA CYS A 227 3.95 -4.13 -32.56
C CYS A 227 4.61 -2.82 -32.96
N ASN A 228 5.40 -2.81 -34.03
CA ASN A 228 6.09 -1.63 -34.55
C ASN A 228 6.95 -0.92 -33.49
N VAL A 229 7.78 -1.69 -32.78
CA VAL A 229 8.79 -1.21 -31.82
C VAL A 229 10.17 -1.78 -32.19
N GLU A 230 11.23 -1.15 -31.69
CA GLU A 230 12.58 -1.70 -31.84
C GLU A 230 12.74 -2.99 -31.00
N PRO A 231 13.54 -3.98 -31.43
CA PRO A 231 13.72 -5.22 -30.67
C PRO A 231 14.21 -5.01 -29.24
N ASP A 232 15.06 -4.04 -28.99
CA ASP A 232 15.58 -3.67 -27.67
C ASP A 232 14.54 -2.92 -26.80
N CYS A 233 13.43 -2.48 -27.39
CA CYS A 233 12.27 -1.93 -26.68
C CYS A 233 11.26 -3.01 -26.24
N VAL A 234 11.51 -4.29 -26.53
CA VAL A 234 10.75 -5.43 -26.00
C VAL A 234 11.47 -5.97 -24.78
N ILE A 235 11.07 -5.51 -23.62
CA ILE A 235 11.65 -5.83 -22.31
C ILE A 235 10.91 -7.01 -21.71
N GLN A 236 11.61 -8.05 -21.31
CA GLN A 236 11.03 -9.18 -20.61
C GLN A 236 10.82 -8.83 -19.13
N ASN A 237 9.64 -9.17 -18.60
CA ASN A 237 9.32 -9.13 -17.18
C ASN A 237 8.87 -10.53 -16.73
N ALA A 238 9.85 -11.38 -16.43
CA ALA A 238 9.60 -12.74 -15.97
C ALA A 238 9.06 -12.77 -14.52
N THR A 239 8.43 -13.89 -14.15
CA THR A 239 8.03 -14.12 -12.77
C THR A 239 9.25 -14.17 -11.87
N ALA A 240 9.31 -13.29 -10.88
CA ALA A 240 10.37 -13.19 -9.90
C ALA A 240 10.02 -13.96 -8.62
N SER A 241 11.02 -14.36 -7.86
CA SER A 241 10.85 -15.03 -6.56
C SER A 241 10.33 -14.07 -5.48
N THR A 242 10.65 -12.79 -5.61
CA THR A 242 10.16 -11.69 -4.79
C THR A 242 9.93 -10.45 -5.65
N LEU A 243 8.97 -9.60 -5.25
CA LEU A 243 8.70 -8.33 -5.95
C LEU A 243 9.93 -7.42 -5.98
N TYR A 244 10.79 -7.49 -4.97
CA TYR A 244 12.02 -6.67 -4.86
C TYR A 244 13.13 -7.08 -5.83
N GLU A 245 13.02 -8.24 -6.48
CA GLU A 245 13.93 -8.66 -7.55
C GLU A 245 13.59 -8.01 -8.89
N VAL A 246 12.31 -7.59 -9.10
CA VAL A 246 11.84 -7.04 -10.38
C VAL A 246 12.67 -5.84 -10.88
N PRO A 247 13.06 -4.85 -10.06
CA PRO A 247 13.93 -3.77 -10.54
C PRO A 247 15.25 -4.25 -11.14
N LEU A 248 15.85 -5.31 -10.55
CA LEU A 248 17.11 -5.88 -11.04
C LEU A 248 16.93 -6.64 -12.38
N LEU A 249 15.79 -7.34 -12.52
CA LEU A 249 15.44 -8.00 -13.77
C LEU A 249 15.22 -6.99 -14.89
N LEU A 250 14.49 -5.91 -14.63
CA LEU A 250 14.22 -4.85 -15.60
C LEU A 250 15.48 -4.03 -15.93
N GLU A 251 16.39 -3.86 -14.96
CA GLU A 251 17.72 -3.27 -15.19
C GLU A 251 18.54 -4.14 -16.16
N HIS A 252 18.61 -5.45 -15.88
CA HIS A 252 19.33 -6.42 -16.71
C HIS A 252 18.82 -6.43 -18.16
N GLU A 253 17.50 -6.37 -18.34
CA GLU A 253 16.85 -6.25 -19.65
C GLU A 253 17.07 -4.89 -20.33
N GLY A 254 17.64 -3.90 -19.63
CA GLY A 254 17.99 -2.59 -20.16
C GLY A 254 16.84 -1.59 -20.20
N LEU A 255 15.77 -1.75 -19.41
CA LEU A 255 14.63 -0.83 -19.41
C LEU A 255 15.06 0.61 -19.14
N CYS A 256 15.90 0.85 -18.12
CA CYS A 256 16.36 2.19 -17.78
C CYS A 256 17.09 2.85 -18.95
N ARG A 257 18.02 2.13 -19.56
CA ARG A 257 18.81 2.61 -20.72
C ARG A 257 17.91 2.98 -21.92
N VAL A 258 16.92 2.13 -22.23
CA VAL A 258 15.96 2.39 -23.32
C VAL A 258 15.11 3.63 -23.03
N VAL A 259 14.59 3.76 -21.81
CA VAL A 259 13.80 4.93 -21.38
C VAL A 259 14.63 6.21 -21.46
N CYS A 260 15.85 6.22 -20.90
CA CYS A 260 16.74 7.38 -20.96
C CYS A 260 17.09 7.78 -22.40
N ARG A 261 17.38 6.81 -23.27
CA ARG A 261 17.61 7.04 -24.70
C ARG A 261 16.41 7.69 -25.40
N LYS A 262 15.21 7.11 -25.20
CA LYS A 262 13.98 7.58 -25.88
C LYS A 262 13.53 8.98 -25.42
N LEU A 263 13.74 9.31 -24.15
CA LEU A 263 13.40 10.61 -23.58
C LEU A 263 14.55 11.63 -23.62
N HIS A 264 15.71 11.26 -24.19
CA HIS A 264 16.92 12.09 -24.22
C HIS A 264 17.30 12.59 -22.80
N LEU A 265 17.23 11.71 -21.81
CA LEU A 265 17.68 11.99 -20.47
C LEU A 265 19.19 11.73 -20.37
N ASP A 266 19.92 12.70 -19.85
CA ASP A 266 21.34 12.56 -19.58
C ASP A 266 21.53 11.92 -18.20
N CYS A 267 21.59 10.60 -18.17
CA CYS A 267 21.76 9.83 -16.97
C CYS A 267 22.72 8.65 -17.20
N GLY A 268 23.50 8.33 -16.17
CA GLY A 268 24.38 7.16 -16.15
C GLY A 268 23.61 5.86 -15.91
N GLU A 269 24.35 4.76 -15.74
CA GLU A 269 23.78 3.49 -15.30
C GLU A 269 23.27 3.64 -13.86
N PRO A 270 22.15 2.99 -13.49
CA PRO A 270 21.59 3.08 -12.15
C PRO A 270 22.49 2.37 -11.13
N ASP A 271 22.79 3.02 -10.01
CA ASP A 271 23.51 2.37 -8.90
C ASP A 271 22.53 1.51 -8.07
N MET A 272 22.49 0.23 -8.40
CA MET A 272 21.64 -0.75 -7.73
C MET A 272 22.39 -1.57 -6.65
N THR A 273 23.55 -1.11 -6.19
CA THR A 273 24.39 -1.86 -5.23
C THR A 273 23.65 -2.18 -3.94
N GLU A 274 23.02 -1.18 -3.30
CA GLU A 274 22.25 -1.38 -2.07
C GLU A 274 21.01 -2.27 -2.29
N TRP A 275 20.37 -2.12 -3.45
CA TRP A 275 19.19 -2.91 -3.79
C TRP A 275 19.54 -4.38 -4.06
N ARG A 276 20.69 -4.66 -4.71
CA ARG A 276 21.22 -6.03 -4.86
C ARG A 276 21.51 -6.66 -3.49
N ALA A 277 22.20 -5.93 -2.62
CA ALA A 277 22.48 -6.42 -1.26
C ALA A 277 21.19 -6.72 -0.47
N LEU A 278 20.12 -5.93 -0.66
CA LEU A 278 18.80 -6.21 -0.09
C LEU A 278 18.22 -7.52 -0.64
N VAL A 279 18.24 -7.72 -1.97
CA VAL A 279 17.71 -8.94 -2.61
C VAL A 279 18.54 -10.17 -2.18
N ASP A 280 19.86 -10.06 -2.14
CA ASP A 280 20.73 -11.12 -1.65
C ASP A 280 20.39 -11.49 -0.19
N LYS A 281 20.12 -10.50 0.65
CA LYS A 281 19.70 -10.72 2.03
C LYS A 281 18.33 -11.42 2.11
N ILE A 282 17.38 -11.06 1.26
CA ILE A 282 16.06 -11.71 1.18
C ILE A 282 16.21 -13.21 0.87
N HIS A 283 17.09 -13.54 -0.08
CA HIS A 283 17.33 -14.94 -0.47
C HIS A 283 18.16 -15.71 0.57
N GLY A 284 18.95 -15.00 1.37
CA GLY A 284 19.87 -15.58 2.33
C GLY A 284 19.33 -15.74 3.75
N VAL A 285 18.02 -15.54 4.01
CA VAL A 285 17.46 -15.70 5.36
C VAL A 285 17.54 -17.13 5.85
N HIS A 286 17.94 -17.32 7.13
CA HIS A 286 18.23 -18.64 7.69
C HIS A 286 17.27 -19.07 8.79
N ARG A 287 16.62 -18.11 9.48
CA ARG A 287 15.67 -18.39 10.55
C ARG A 287 14.25 -18.42 10.02
N HIS A 288 13.32 -18.95 10.81
CA HIS A 288 11.92 -19.02 10.48
C HIS A 288 11.07 -18.68 11.70
N VAL A 289 10.01 -17.90 11.49
CA VAL A 289 9.05 -17.55 12.53
C VAL A 289 7.63 -17.59 11.97
N ARG A 290 6.71 -18.17 12.75
CA ARG A 290 5.28 -18.20 12.40
C ARG A 290 4.54 -17.15 13.21
N ILE A 291 3.81 -16.27 12.52
CA ILE A 291 3.02 -15.19 13.10
C ILE A 291 1.55 -15.38 12.71
N ALA A 292 0.65 -15.40 13.70
CA ALA A 292 -0.78 -15.38 13.45
C ALA A 292 -1.24 -13.95 13.13
N LEU A 293 -1.82 -13.75 11.97
CA LEU A 293 -2.54 -12.53 11.60
C LEU A 293 -4.04 -12.81 11.83
N VAL A 294 -4.59 -12.25 12.92
CA VAL A 294 -5.98 -12.46 13.32
C VAL A 294 -6.81 -11.26 12.88
N GLY A 295 -7.56 -11.41 11.81
CA GLY A 295 -8.24 -10.30 11.15
C GLY A 295 -9.63 -10.64 10.61
N LYS A 296 -10.34 -9.59 10.15
CA LYS A 296 -11.67 -9.69 9.54
C LYS A 296 -11.64 -10.00 8.04
N TYR A 297 -10.56 -9.57 7.34
CA TYR A 297 -10.50 -9.57 5.87
C TYR A 297 -9.51 -10.60 5.34
N VAL A 298 -9.25 -11.66 6.10
CA VAL A 298 -8.27 -12.70 5.78
C VAL A 298 -8.60 -13.53 4.51
N GLY A 299 -9.82 -13.45 4.01
CA GLY A 299 -10.20 -14.09 2.74
C GLY A 299 -9.64 -13.39 1.49
N LEU A 300 -9.17 -12.15 1.61
CA LEU A 300 -8.44 -11.43 0.55
C LEU A 300 -7.16 -10.86 1.15
N HIS A 301 -6.02 -11.44 0.83
CA HIS A 301 -4.73 -11.07 1.41
C HIS A 301 -4.34 -9.62 1.11
N ASP A 302 -4.73 -9.09 -0.05
CA ASP A 302 -4.47 -7.71 -0.45
C ASP A 302 -5.12 -6.67 0.49
N ALA A 303 -6.12 -7.07 1.29
CA ALA A 303 -6.71 -6.21 2.32
C ALA A 303 -5.71 -5.83 3.44
N TYR A 304 -4.63 -6.60 3.59
CA TYR A 304 -3.56 -6.39 4.58
C TYR A 304 -2.17 -6.32 3.93
N LEU A 305 -2.09 -5.89 2.66
CA LEU A 305 -0.86 -5.92 1.88
C LEU A 305 0.30 -5.23 2.60
N SER A 306 0.11 -4.00 3.10
CA SER A 306 1.19 -3.26 3.79
C SER A 306 1.60 -3.91 5.11
N VAL A 307 0.69 -4.60 5.80
CA VAL A 307 1.03 -5.40 7.01
C VAL A 307 1.91 -6.58 6.62
N VAL A 308 1.55 -7.32 5.57
CA VAL A 308 2.33 -8.45 5.04
C VAL A 308 3.72 -7.99 4.61
N GLU A 309 3.80 -6.92 3.83
CA GLU A 309 5.07 -6.32 3.41
C GLU A 309 5.92 -5.88 4.61
N SER A 310 5.30 -5.28 5.64
CA SER A 310 6.01 -4.84 6.83
C SER A 310 6.58 -6.01 7.65
N LEU A 311 5.84 -7.11 7.75
CA LEU A 311 6.33 -8.36 8.35
C LEU A 311 7.49 -8.95 7.56
N PHE A 312 7.39 -8.91 6.22
CA PHE A 312 8.46 -9.36 5.32
C PHE A 312 9.73 -8.50 5.48
N HIS A 313 9.59 -7.17 5.49
CA HIS A 313 10.71 -6.24 5.72
C HIS A 313 11.40 -6.50 7.07
N ALA A 314 10.60 -6.63 8.13
CA ALA A 314 11.08 -6.91 9.47
C ALA A 314 11.76 -8.28 9.56
N GLY A 315 11.18 -9.31 8.94
CA GLY A 315 11.77 -10.64 8.83
C GLY A 315 13.14 -10.60 8.17
N THR A 316 13.24 -9.99 6.99
CA THR A 316 14.51 -9.80 6.28
C THR A 316 15.53 -9.06 7.14
N ALA A 317 15.13 -8.00 7.86
CA ALA A 317 16.04 -7.27 8.75
C ALA A 317 16.54 -8.13 9.91
N CYS A 318 15.72 -9.05 10.42
CA CYS A 318 16.03 -9.97 11.51
C CYS A 318 16.62 -11.31 11.05
N ASP A 319 17.01 -11.45 9.78
CA ASP A 319 17.52 -12.71 9.18
C ASP A 319 16.53 -13.87 9.34
N ALA A 320 15.26 -13.62 9.05
CA ALA A 320 14.19 -14.60 9.21
C ALA A 320 13.14 -14.53 8.09
N SER A 321 12.67 -15.69 7.66
CA SER A 321 11.43 -15.80 6.90
C SER A 321 10.24 -15.77 7.84
N VAL A 322 9.21 -14.98 7.50
CA VAL A 322 7.96 -14.90 8.26
C VAL A 322 6.89 -15.69 7.54
N GLU A 323 6.41 -16.77 8.19
CA GLU A 323 5.21 -17.48 7.76
C GLU A 323 3.99 -16.85 8.42
N ILE A 324 3.04 -16.36 7.62
CA ILE A 324 1.80 -15.77 8.12
C ILE A 324 0.73 -16.85 8.19
N GLN A 325 0.26 -17.12 9.40
CA GLN A 325 -0.92 -17.94 9.62
C GLN A 325 -2.15 -17.03 9.63
N TRP A 326 -2.92 -17.10 8.57
CA TRP A 326 -4.16 -16.33 8.41
C TRP A 326 -5.26 -16.92 9.29
N VAL A 327 -5.82 -16.11 10.19
CA VAL A 327 -6.85 -16.54 11.13
C VAL A 327 -8.05 -15.61 11.02
N ASP A 328 -9.17 -16.15 10.57
CA ASP A 328 -10.45 -15.44 10.58
C ASP A 328 -10.96 -15.29 12.01
N SER A 329 -11.03 -14.06 12.48
CA SER A 329 -11.45 -13.73 13.83
C SER A 329 -12.89 -14.16 14.15
N GLU A 330 -13.79 -14.22 13.17
CA GLU A 330 -15.16 -14.70 13.37
C GLU A 330 -15.24 -16.17 13.76
N THR A 331 -14.21 -16.93 13.42
CA THR A 331 -14.16 -18.38 13.66
C THR A 331 -13.46 -18.76 14.97
N LEU A 332 -12.91 -17.77 15.71
CA LEU A 332 -12.23 -18.00 16.98
C LEU A 332 -13.24 -18.10 18.13
N THR A 333 -13.06 -19.13 18.93
CA THR A 333 -13.81 -19.38 20.17
C THR A 333 -12.87 -19.82 21.28
N SER A 334 -13.31 -19.75 22.54
CA SER A 334 -12.56 -20.26 23.72
C SER A 334 -12.11 -21.72 23.55
N ASP A 335 -12.92 -22.53 22.86
CA ASP A 335 -12.66 -23.97 22.71
C ASP A 335 -11.59 -24.26 21.64
N ASN A 336 -11.46 -23.42 20.61
CA ASN A 336 -10.58 -23.70 19.46
C ASN A 336 -9.32 -22.82 19.37
N ILE A 337 -9.25 -21.73 20.13
CA ILE A 337 -8.17 -20.74 20.03
C ILE A 337 -6.78 -21.37 20.22
N ALA A 338 -6.64 -22.25 21.21
CA ALA A 338 -5.38 -22.92 21.49
C ALA A 338 -4.91 -23.78 20.31
N GLN A 339 -5.84 -24.43 19.61
CA GLN A 339 -5.55 -25.22 18.42
C GLN A 339 -5.22 -24.32 17.22
N LYS A 340 -6.02 -23.27 17.01
CA LYS A 340 -5.87 -22.36 15.87
C LYS A 340 -4.61 -21.49 15.93
N LEU A 341 -4.11 -21.18 17.13
CA LEU A 341 -2.89 -20.39 17.32
C LEU A 341 -1.68 -21.25 17.70
N CYS A 342 -1.80 -22.58 17.63
CA CYS A 342 -0.72 -23.49 17.95
C CYS A 342 0.49 -23.26 17.04
N GLY A 343 1.69 -23.18 17.65
CA GLY A 343 2.95 -23.00 16.92
C GLY A 343 3.21 -21.57 16.43
N CYS A 344 2.33 -20.61 16.71
CA CYS A 344 2.60 -19.20 16.45
C CYS A 344 3.47 -18.61 17.57
N SER A 345 4.50 -17.89 17.15
CA SER A 345 5.45 -17.21 18.05
C SER A 345 5.09 -15.75 18.28
N GLY A 346 4.18 -15.20 17.48
CA GLY A 346 3.64 -13.84 17.60
C GLY A 346 2.20 -13.78 17.11
N ILE A 347 1.42 -12.84 17.65
CA ILE A 347 0.03 -12.57 17.25
C ILE A 347 -0.09 -11.11 16.86
N LEU A 348 -0.57 -10.87 15.63
CA LEU A 348 -0.84 -9.54 15.10
C LEU A 348 -2.33 -9.39 14.85
N VAL A 349 -2.93 -8.32 15.39
CA VAL A 349 -4.31 -7.91 15.12
C VAL A 349 -4.28 -6.60 14.34
N PRO A 350 -4.65 -6.61 13.05
CA PRO A 350 -4.58 -5.45 12.18
C PRO A 350 -5.78 -4.51 12.35
N GLY A 351 -5.76 -3.40 11.61
CA GLY A 351 -6.86 -2.45 11.50
C GLY A 351 -8.14 -3.06 10.89
N GLY A 352 -9.27 -2.39 11.13
CA GLY A 352 -10.58 -2.78 10.60
C GLY A 352 -11.69 -1.90 11.13
N PHE A 353 -12.91 -2.03 10.58
CA PHE A 353 -14.10 -1.27 10.99
C PHE A 353 -15.28 -2.19 11.29
N GLY A 354 -16.21 -1.70 12.13
CA GLY A 354 -17.44 -2.41 12.50
C GLY A 354 -17.23 -3.53 13.51
N ASP A 355 -18.30 -4.18 13.91
CA ASP A 355 -18.39 -5.09 15.04
C ASP A 355 -18.10 -6.57 14.72
N ARG A 356 -18.00 -6.92 13.43
CA ARG A 356 -17.77 -8.29 12.97
C ARG A 356 -16.42 -8.84 13.48
N GLY A 357 -16.41 -10.03 14.08
CA GLY A 357 -15.20 -10.75 14.53
C GLY A 357 -14.46 -10.14 15.72
N ILE A 358 -15.04 -9.14 16.42
CA ILE A 358 -14.41 -8.43 17.54
C ILE A 358 -14.11 -9.38 18.71
N GLU A 359 -15.06 -10.24 19.09
CA GLU A 359 -14.87 -11.16 20.21
C GLU A 359 -13.71 -12.14 19.97
N GLY A 360 -13.55 -12.63 18.73
CA GLY A 360 -12.40 -13.47 18.38
C GLY A 360 -11.07 -12.72 18.43
N MET A 361 -11.04 -11.43 18.10
CA MET A 361 -9.84 -10.61 18.26
C MET A 361 -9.51 -10.36 19.73
N ILE A 362 -10.53 -10.13 20.59
CA ILE A 362 -10.37 -9.98 22.05
C ILE A 362 -9.79 -11.28 22.63
N LEU A 363 -10.34 -12.44 22.25
CA LEU A 363 -9.81 -13.74 22.66
C LEU A 363 -8.34 -13.93 22.23
N ALA A 364 -7.97 -13.48 21.02
CA ALA A 364 -6.60 -13.58 20.55
C ALA A 364 -5.64 -12.69 21.35
N ALA A 365 -6.06 -11.47 21.71
CA ALA A 365 -5.30 -10.57 22.57
C ALA A 365 -5.15 -11.13 23.99
N GLN A 366 -6.22 -11.70 24.58
CA GLN A 366 -6.20 -12.40 25.86
C GLN A 366 -5.22 -13.58 25.83
N TYR A 367 -5.33 -14.43 24.81
CA TYR A 367 -4.44 -15.58 24.64
C TYR A 367 -2.98 -15.17 24.55
N ALA A 368 -2.69 -14.06 23.83
CA ALA A 368 -1.33 -13.50 23.75
C ALA A 368 -0.85 -13.03 25.13
N ARG A 369 -1.65 -12.23 25.84
CA ARG A 369 -1.29 -11.64 27.13
C ARG A 369 -1.03 -12.73 28.19
N GLU A 370 -1.96 -13.68 28.33
CA GLU A 370 -1.88 -14.71 29.35
C GLU A 370 -0.72 -15.71 29.12
N ARG A 371 -0.32 -15.92 27.87
CA ARG A 371 0.74 -16.87 27.51
C ARG A 371 2.09 -16.23 27.21
N GLY A 372 2.22 -14.93 27.41
CA GLY A 372 3.44 -14.19 27.12
C GLY A 372 3.85 -14.27 25.62
N ILE A 373 2.88 -14.35 24.71
CA ILE A 373 3.15 -14.36 23.27
C ILE A 373 3.23 -12.91 22.78
N PRO A 374 4.32 -12.50 22.08
CA PRO A 374 4.38 -11.16 21.49
C PRO A 374 3.11 -10.78 20.75
N TYR A 375 2.59 -9.58 21.05
CA TYR A 375 1.35 -9.05 20.50
C TYR A 375 1.61 -7.70 19.85
N LEU A 376 1.18 -7.52 18.60
CA LEU A 376 1.12 -6.23 17.92
C LEU A 376 -0.33 -5.93 17.51
N GLY A 377 -0.92 -4.90 18.10
CA GLY A 377 -2.25 -4.39 17.73
C GLY A 377 -2.13 -3.10 16.92
N ILE A 378 -2.73 -3.05 15.74
CA ILE A 378 -2.70 -1.89 14.85
C ILE A 378 -4.09 -1.29 14.76
N CYS A 379 -4.26 0.00 15.04
CA CYS A 379 -5.52 0.75 14.97
C CYS A 379 -6.63 0.04 15.76
N LEU A 380 -7.54 -0.69 15.10
CA LEU A 380 -8.51 -1.55 15.78
C LEU A 380 -7.82 -2.54 16.73
N GLY A 381 -6.69 -3.10 16.36
CA GLY A 381 -5.95 -4.04 17.21
C GLY A 381 -5.46 -3.43 18.52
N MET A 382 -5.09 -2.15 18.55
CA MET A 382 -4.85 -1.43 19.79
C MET A 382 -6.13 -1.29 20.61
N GLN A 383 -7.24 -0.91 19.98
CA GLN A 383 -8.54 -0.78 20.66
C GLN A 383 -9.01 -2.11 21.27
N ILE A 384 -8.77 -3.21 20.55
CA ILE A 384 -9.01 -4.58 21.04
C ILE A 384 -8.17 -4.88 22.29
N ALA A 385 -6.89 -4.51 22.30
CA ALA A 385 -6.01 -4.70 23.45
C ALA A 385 -6.50 -3.90 24.69
N VAL A 386 -7.03 -2.69 24.48
CA VAL A 386 -7.63 -1.87 25.53
C VAL A 386 -8.92 -2.53 26.06
N ILE A 387 -9.81 -2.98 25.19
CA ILE A 387 -11.06 -3.66 25.59
C ILE A 387 -10.75 -4.97 26.33
N GLU A 388 -9.81 -5.76 25.84
CA GLU A 388 -9.36 -6.99 26.49
C GLU A 388 -8.86 -6.73 27.91
N PHE A 389 -7.97 -5.73 28.06
CA PHE A 389 -7.41 -5.36 29.34
C PHE A 389 -8.49 -4.89 30.32
N ALA A 390 -9.46 -4.10 29.86
CA ALA A 390 -10.59 -3.67 30.67
C ALA A 390 -11.42 -4.85 31.15
N ARG A 391 -11.75 -5.80 30.29
CA ARG A 391 -12.56 -6.97 30.65
C ARG A 391 -11.85 -7.93 31.60
N HIS A 392 -10.60 -8.26 31.33
CA HIS A 392 -9.92 -9.38 32.00
C HIS A 392 -8.88 -8.97 33.05
N VAL A 393 -8.48 -7.69 33.10
CA VAL A 393 -7.56 -7.17 34.12
C VAL A 393 -8.30 -6.24 35.07
N LEU A 394 -9.14 -5.31 34.58
CA LEU A 394 -9.94 -4.43 35.42
C LEU A 394 -11.27 -5.08 35.90
N GLY A 395 -11.72 -6.16 35.24
CA GLY A 395 -12.97 -6.87 35.60
C GLY A 395 -14.24 -6.17 35.14
N TRP A 396 -14.17 -5.36 34.08
CA TRP A 396 -15.33 -4.68 33.50
C TRP A 396 -15.90 -5.47 32.32
N ASP A 397 -16.74 -6.46 32.62
CA ASP A 397 -17.26 -7.41 31.63
C ASP A 397 -17.98 -6.76 30.44
N ASP A 398 -18.59 -5.58 30.65
CA ASP A 398 -19.31 -4.81 29.62
C ASP A 398 -18.43 -3.82 28.85
N ALA A 399 -17.12 -3.75 29.16
CA ALA A 399 -16.21 -2.84 28.48
C ALA A 399 -16.14 -3.11 26.97
N THR A 400 -16.32 -2.05 26.18
CA THR A 400 -16.31 -2.13 24.71
C THR A 400 -16.05 -0.77 24.09
N SER A 401 -16.09 -0.71 22.75
CA SER A 401 -16.06 0.54 21.98
C SER A 401 -17.45 1.14 21.84
N ALA A 402 -17.56 2.47 21.91
CA ALA A 402 -18.78 3.19 21.55
C ALA A 402 -19.18 3.01 20.07
N GLU A 403 -18.27 2.48 19.23
CA GLU A 403 -18.58 2.04 17.86
C GLU A 403 -19.50 0.81 17.85
N PHE A 404 -19.31 -0.12 18.81
CA PHE A 404 -20.02 -1.40 18.83
C PHE A 404 -21.24 -1.40 19.72
N SER A 405 -21.24 -0.59 20.81
CA SER A 405 -22.35 -0.42 21.71
C SER A 405 -22.45 1.01 22.24
N SER A 406 -23.58 1.64 22.02
CA SER A 406 -23.88 2.98 22.55
C SER A 406 -24.41 2.98 23.98
N THR A 407 -24.61 1.80 24.61
CA THR A 407 -25.29 1.63 25.91
C THR A 407 -24.41 1.02 27.00
N THR A 408 -23.13 0.73 26.71
CA THR A 408 -22.18 0.22 27.71
C THR A 408 -21.92 1.23 28.82
N ALA A 409 -21.71 0.76 30.04
CA ALA A 409 -21.26 1.61 31.15
C ALA A 409 -19.75 1.94 31.06
N HIS A 410 -18.97 1.10 30.35
CA HIS A 410 -17.53 1.28 30.21
C HIS A 410 -17.13 1.39 28.71
N PRO A 411 -17.45 2.54 28.06
CA PRO A 411 -17.01 2.80 26.68
C PRO A 411 -15.51 3.20 26.67
N VAL A 412 -14.64 2.20 26.85
CA VAL A 412 -13.18 2.41 26.97
C VAL A 412 -12.53 2.91 25.67
N ILE A 413 -13.25 2.77 24.57
CA ILE A 413 -12.96 3.39 23.27
C ILE A 413 -14.14 4.29 22.91
N ALA A 414 -13.87 5.56 22.66
CA ALA A 414 -14.87 6.61 22.43
C ALA A 414 -14.71 7.28 21.08
N LEU A 415 -15.78 7.91 20.58
CA LEU A 415 -15.74 8.74 19.39
C LEU A 415 -14.93 10.01 19.67
N MET A 416 -14.02 10.36 18.76
CA MET A 416 -13.27 11.62 18.84
C MET A 416 -14.21 12.82 18.85
N PRO A 417 -13.94 13.89 19.67
CA PRO A 417 -14.80 15.06 19.74
C PRO A 417 -15.07 15.71 18.39
N GLU A 418 -14.07 15.79 17.50
CA GLU A 418 -14.17 16.36 16.16
C GLU A 418 -15.02 15.50 15.21
N GLN A 419 -15.28 14.26 15.56
CA GLN A 419 -16.10 13.33 14.77
C GLN A 419 -17.60 13.38 15.14
N VAL A 420 -17.96 14.10 16.21
CA VAL A 420 -19.35 14.25 16.64
C VAL A 420 -20.15 15.07 15.62
N GLY A 421 -21.21 14.49 15.07
CA GLY A 421 -22.07 15.12 14.06
C GLY A 421 -21.58 15.00 12.62
N VAL A 422 -20.46 14.31 12.36
CA VAL A 422 -19.98 14.04 11.01
C VAL A 422 -20.85 12.95 10.37
N THR A 423 -21.57 13.30 9.29
CA THR A 423 -22.46 12.39 8.54
C THR A 423 -21.81 11.76 7.32
N ALA A 424 -20.86 12.47 6.67
CA ALA A 424 -20.11 11.95 5.54
C ALA A 424 -19.08 10.90 6.04
N LYS A 425 -18.98 9.75 5.34
CA LYS A 425 -18.08 8.65 5.74
C LYS A 425 -16.69 8.74 5.10
N GLY A 426 -16.58 9.18 3.85
CA GLY A 426 -15.29 9.28 3.13
C GLY A 426 -14.55 10.57 3.47
N GLY A 427 -13.23 10.49 3.65
CA GLY A 427 -12.33 11.64 3.84
C GLY A 427 -12.55 12.46 5.11
N THR A 428 -13.22 11.92 6.12
CA THR A 428 -13.62 12.67 7.33
C THR A 428 -13.07 12.10 8.64
N MET A 429 -12.31 11.01 8.59
CA MET A 429 -11.60 10.46 9.74
C MET A 429 -10.38 11.32 10.11
N ARG A 430 -9.73 11.01 11.21
CA ARG A 430 -8.37 11.49 11.47
C ARG A 430 -7.45 10.77 10.49
N LEU A 431 -7.03 11.49 9.44
CA LEU A 431 -6.31 10.96 8.30
C LEU A 431 -4.96 11.64 8.13
N GLY A 432 -3.94 10.85 7.77
CA GLY A 432 -2.61 11.36 7.47
C GLY A 432 -1.66 11.35 8.65
N LYS A 433 -0.62 12.14 8.55
CA LYS A 433 0.55 12.09 9.45
C LYS A 433 0.39 13.03 10.61
N TYR A 434 0.49 12.50 11.84
CA TYR A 434 0.44 13.25 13.08
C TYR A 434 1.62 12.93 13.99
N PRO A 435 2.03 13.88 14.86
CA PRO A 435 3.11 13.67 15.81
C PRO A 435 2.64 12.87 17.02
N CYS A 436 3.54 12.05 17.56
CA CYS A 436 3.36 11.30 18.80
C CYS A 436 4.62 11.42 19.66
N VAL A 437 4.46 11.85 20.89
CA VAL A 437 5.51 11.96 21.90
C VAL A 437 5.59 10.64 22.68
N LEU A 438 6.79 10.05 22.70
CA LEU A 438 7.03 8.75 23.34
C LEU A 438 7.50 8.88 24.79
N GLU A 439 6.86 8.15 25.70
CA GLU A 439 7.20 8.09 27.11
C GLU A 439 8.63 7.55 27.32
N GLU A 440 9.40 8.23 28.17
CA GLU A 440 10.75 7.77 28.52
C GLU A 440 10.72 6.41 29.24
N GLY A 441 11.60 5.50 28.84
CA GLY A 441 11.65 4.14 29.38
C GLY A 441 10.57 3.19 28.85
N SER A 442 9.76 3.61 27.87
CA SER A 442 8.84 2.72 27.14
C SER A 442 9.62 1.85 26.14
N LEU A 443 9.04 0.70 25.81
CA LEU A 443 9.57 -0.18 24.77
C LEU A 443 9.56 0.53 23.39
N SER A 444 8.47 1.19 23.06
CA SER A 444 8.34 1.95 21.82
C SER A 444 9.41 3.04 21.71
N ARG A 445 9.70 3.76 22.80
CA ARG A 445 10.78 4.76 22.85
C ARG A 445 12.14 4.14 22.50
N ALA A 446 12.43 2.97 23.06
CA ALA A 446 13.68 2.24 22.78
C ALA A 446 13.75 1.73 21.33
N LEU A 447 12.62 1.28 20.75
CA LEU A 447 12.56 0.78 19.37
C LEU A 447 12.74 1.89 18.32
N TYR A 448 12.14 3.06 18.54
CA TYR A 448 12.25 4.19 17.62
C TYR A 448 13.53 5.00 17.80
N ASP A 449 14.17 4.91 18.97
CA ASP A 449 15.34 5.71 19.35
C ASP A 449 15.11 7.24 19.14
N ALA A 450 13.91 7.72 19.43
CA ALA A 450 13.47 9.09 19.22
C ALA A 450 12.42 9.53 20.25
N PRO A 451 12.41 10.80 20.73
CA PRO A 451 11.42 11.30 21.68
C PRO A 451 10.06 11.57 21.08
N GLU A 452 10.04 11.89 19.81
CA GLU A 452 8.86 12.21 19.02
C GLU A 452 8.93 11.49 17.69
N ILE A 453 7.81 10.97 17.26
CA ILE A 453 7.63 10.28 15.99
C ILE A 453 6.46 10.89 15.23
N TRP A 454 6.40 10.60 13.94
CA TRP A 454 5.32 11.05 13.07
C TRP A 454 4.75 9.85 12.32
N GLU A 455 3.47 9.52 12.57
CA GLU A 455 2.85 8.33 12.02
C GLU A 455 1.52 8.63 11.33
N ARG A 456 1.09 7.74 10.40
CA ARG A 456 -0.13 7.92 9.61
C ARG A 456 -1.32 7.29 10.31
N HIS A 457 -2.43 8.01 10.34
CA HIS A 457 -3.67 7.64 11.01
C HIS A 457 -4.81 7.43 10.02
N ARG A 458 -5.75 6.56 10.41
CA ARG A 458 -7.02 6.32 9.72
C ARG A 458 -8.05 5.79 10.72
N HIS A 459 -8.60 6.66 11.58
CA HIS A 459 -9.57 6.25 12.60
C HIS A 459 -10.52 7.37 13.00
N ARG A 460 -11.68 7.00 13.62
CA ARG A 460 -12.67 7.90 14.23
C ARG A 460 -12.75 7.75 15.74
N TYR A 461 -12.45 6.56 16.24
CA TYR A 461 -12.54 6.17 17.63
C TYR A 461 -11.16 6.08 18.22
N GLU A 462 -11.05 6.35 19.52
CA GLU A 462 -9.81 6.39 20.26
C GLU A 462 -9.97 5.95 21.69
N PHE A 463 -8.87 5.80 22.43
CA PHE A 463 -8.86 5.53 23.86
C PHE A 463 -9.65 6.61 24.60
N ASN A 464 -10.59 6.19 25.50
CA ASN A 464 -11.37 7.11 26.30
C ASN A 464 -10.57 7.60 27.52
N ASN A 465 -10.31 8.88 27.56
CA ASN A 465 -9.49 9.53 28.60
C ASN A 465 -10.08 9.44 30.01
N ASP A 466 -11.40 9.24 30.14
CA ASP A 466 -12.05 9.13 31.45
C ASP A 466 -11.54 7.94 32.29
N PHE A 467 -10.93 6.95 31.62
CA PHE A 467 -10.44 5.71 32.24
C PHE A 467 -8.91 5.63 32.34
N ARG A 468 -8.14 6.70 32.03
CA ARG A 468 -6.67 6.65 32.00
C ARG A 468 -6.03 6.15 33.28
N ASP A 469 -6.50 6.66 34.41
CA ASP A 469 -5.91 6.35 35.72
C ASP A 469 -6.14 4.87 36.06
N ASP A 470 -7.34 4.33 35.80
CA ASP A 470 -7.64 2.92 36.05
C ASP A 470 -6.71 1.98 35.26
N PHE A 471 -6.47 2.29 33.98
CA PHE A 471 -5.59 1.49 33.14
C PHE A 471 -4.12 1.58 33.57
N THR A 472 -3.64 2.78 33.92
CA THR A 472 -2.25 2.97 34.31
C THR A 472 -1.93 2.37 35.67
N ASP A 473 -2.87 2.43 36.62
CA ASP A 473 -2.76 1.81 37.93
C ASP A 473 -2.76 0.28 37.85
N ALA A 474 -3.49 -0.27 36.90
CA ALA A 474 -3.54 -1.73 36.65
C ALA A 474 -2.33 -2.25 35.85
N GLY A 475 -1.44 -1.37 35.38
CA GLY A 475 -0.19 -1.78 34.72
C GLY A 475 -0.15 -1.63 33.19
N MET A 476 -1.12 -0.97 32.59
CA MET A 476 -1.00 -0.50 31.21
C MET A 476 -0.15 0.77 31.19
N ARG A 477 0.74 0.89 30.21
CA ARG A 477 1.53 2.09 29.94
C ARG A 477 0.94 2.80 28.74
N LEU A 478 0.72 4.10 28.86
CA LEU A 478 0.37 4.98 27.76
C LEU A 478 1.68 5.49 27.13
N ALA A 479 2.30 4.65 26.32
CA ALA A 479 3.67 4.80 25.85
C ALA A 479 3.85 5.86 24.77
N GLY A 480 2.77 6.30 24.12
CA GLY A 480 2.76 7.38 23.15
C GLY A 480 1.52 8.24 23.29
N LEU A 481 1.71 9.55 23.26
CA LEU A 481 0.63 10.55 23.36
C LEU A 481 0.76 11.59 22.25
N SER A 482 -0.36 12.23 21.86
CA SER A 482 -0.31 13.46 21.08
C SER A 482 0.47 14.54 21.84
N PRO A 483 1.07 15.56 21.17
CA PRO A 483 1.89 16.58 21.84
C PRO A 483 1.17 17.38 22.93
N ASP A 484 -0.14 17.53 22.82
CA ASP A 484 -1.00 18.15 23.83
C ASP A 484 -1.40 17.19 24.96
N GLY A 485 -0.99 15.91 24.86
CA GLY A 485 -1.30 14.86 25.82
C GLY A 485 -2.74 14.35 25.80
N THR A 486 -3.56 14.79 24.85
CA THR A 486 -5.00 14.44 24.83
C THR A 486 -5.29 13.08 24.22
N LEU A 487 -4.55 12.65 23.19
CA LEU A 487 -4.79 11.39 22.48
C LEU A 487 -3.77 10.34 22.89
N VAL A 488 -4.25 9.11 23.13
CA VAL A 488 -3.38 7.96 23.40
C VAL A 488 -3.08 7.25 22.09
N GLU A 489 -1.83 7.30 21.68
CA GLU A 489 -1.34 6.80 20.39
C GLU A 489 -0.71 5.41 20.47
N ILE A 490 -0.12 5.07 21.62
CA ILE A 490 0.51 3.77 21.87
C ILE A 490 0.19 3.31 23.30
N VAL A 491 -0.19 2.05 23.42
CA VAL A 491 -0.31 1.35 24.72
C VAL A 491 0.66 0.18 24.80
N GLU A 492 1.20 -0.06 25.99
CA GLU A 492 2.07 -1.20 26.30
C GLU A 492 1.63 -1.87 27.60
N SER A 493 1.79 -3.19 27.74
CA SER A 493 1.66 -3.88 29.02
C SER A 493 3.00 -3.93 29.73
N LYS A 494 3.06 -3.38 30.96
CA LYS A 494 4.31 -3.36 31.78
C LYS A 494 4.76 -4.75 32.23
N SER A 495 3.85 -5.70 32.38
CA SER A 495 4.14 -7.04 32.88
C SER A 495 4.39 -8.08 31.80
N HIS A 496 4.19 -7.71 30.51
CA HIS A 496 4.30 -8.63 29.39
C HIS A 496 5.64 -8.43 28.65
N PRO A 497 6.32 -9.51 28.20
CA PRO A 497 7.62 -9.39 27.52
C PRO A 497 7.57 -8.52 26.26
N TRP A 498 6.50 -8.56 25.49
CA TRP A 498 6.30 -7.70 24.30
C TRP A 498 4.80 -7.62 23.96
N PHE A 499 4.12 -6.55 24.37
CA PHE A 499 2.71 -6.30 24.08
C PHE A 499 2.51 -4.83 23.77
N VAL A 500 2.30 -4.51 22.50
CA VAL A 500 2.21 -3.14 21.98
C VAL A 500 0.95 -2.99 21.14
N GLY A 501 0.19 -1.93 21.38
CA GLY A 501 -0.89 -1.46 20.54
C GLY A 501 -0.61 -0.05 20.03
N ALA A 502 -0.72 0.20 18.72
CA ALA A 502 -0.58 1.51 18.09
C ALA A 502 -1.88 1.94 17.42
N GLN A 503 -2.36 3.17 17.70
CA GLN A 503 -3.59 3.72 17.10
C GLN A 503 -3.38 4.10 15.63
N PHE A 504 -2.18 4.47 15.27
CA PHE A 504 -1.75 4.73 13.90
C PHE A 504 -1.45 3.44 13.12
N HIS A 505 -1.12 3.60 11.85
CA HIS A 505 -0.83 2.53 10.91
C HIS A 505 0.67 2.49 10.55
N PRO A 506 1.51 1.78 11.35
CA PRO A 506 2.96 1.71 11.13
C PRO A 506 3.32 1.03 9.80
N GLU A 507 2.43 0.18 9.27
CA GLU A 507 2.62 -0.53 8.01
C GLU A 507 2.77 0.40 6.80
N PHE A 508 2.14 1.57 6.80
CA PHE A 508 2.23 2.50 5.67
C PHE A 508 3.62 3.15 5.52
N LYS A 509 4.44 3.10 6.56
CA LYS A 509 5.78 3.71 6.55
C LYS A 509 6.92 2.71 6.48
N SER A 510 6.63 1.42 6.50
CA SER A 510 7.67 0.39 6.35
C SER A 510 8.23 0.36 4.94
N ARG A 511 9.56 0.21 4.83
CA ARG A 511 10.29 0.10 3.56
C ARG A 511 11.19 -1.14 3.60
N PRO A 512 11.52 -1.76 2.46
CA PRO A 512 12.35 -2.97 2.46
C PRO A 512 13.77 -2.70 2.99
N ASN A 513 14.32 -1.51 2.71
CA ASN A 513 15.62 -1.07 3.19
C ASN A 513 15.56 -0.37 4.56
N LYS A 514 14.37 0.01 5.04
CA LYS A 514 14.12 0.67 6.32
C LYS A 514 12.85 0.13 6.97
N PRO A 515 12.90 -1.11 7.52
CA PRO A 515 11.76 -1.73 8.19
C PRO A 515 11.28 -0.89 9.36
N HIS A 516 9.96 -0.80 9.51
CA HIS A 516 9.37 -0.03 10.58
C HIS A 516 9.76 -0.58 11.97
N PRO A 517 10.14 0.29 12.95
CA PRO A 517 10.66 -0.14 14.25
C PRO A 517 9.75 -1.08 15.03
N LEU A 518 8.43 -0.83 15.05
CA LEU A 518 7.47 -1.71 15.75
C LEU A 518 7.41 -3.10 15.14
N PHE A 519 7.38 -3.22 13.81
CA PHE A 519 7.40 -4.52 13.15
C PHE A 519 8.72 -5.26 13.37
N ARG A 520 9.86 -4.55 13.31
CA ARG A 520 11.18 -5.15 13.59
C ARG A 520 11.26 -5.66 15.02
N GLY A 521 10.80 -4.88 16.00
CA GLY A 521 10.76 -5.28 17.42
C GLY A 521 9.84 -6.47 17.65
N PHE A 522 8.66 -6.48 17.02
CA PHE A 522 7.71 -7.57 17.10
C PHE A 522 8.25 -8.89 16.55
N VAL A 523 8.86 -8.86 15.36
CA VAL A 523 9.45 -10.05 14.74
C VAL A 523 10.64 -10.54 15.55
N ALA A 524 11.49 -9.65 16.07
CA ALA A 524 12.61 -10.03 16.93
C ALA A 524 12.14 -10.74 18.21
N ALA A 525 11.16 -10.18 18.91
CA ALA A 525 10.57 -10.80 20.12
C ALA A 525 9.90 -12.15 19.80
N SER A 526 9.26 -12.27 18.64
CA SER A 526 8.66 -13.53 18.20
C SER A 526 9.71 -14.60 17.89
N LEU A 527 10.87 -14.22 17.34
CA LEU A 527 12.00 -15.13 17.13
C LEU A 527 12.63 -15.60 18.43
N ASP A 528 12.81 -14.72 19.41
CA ASP A 528 13.35 -15.09 20.72
C ASP A 528 12.45 -16.12 21.41
N ARG A 529 11.13 -15.96 21.29
CA ARG A 529 10.17 -16.95 21.81
C ARG A 529 10.24 -18.29 21.06
N ALA A 530 10.47 -18.29 19.74
CA ALA A 530 10.51 -19.52 18.94
C ALA A 530 11.70 -20.43 19.30
N VAL A 531 12.73 -19.88 19.96
CA VAL A 531 13.94 -20.62 20.39
C VAL A 531 13.73 -21.30 21.75
N HIS A 532 12.75 -20.88 22.52
CA HIS A 532 12.39 -21.41 23.84
C HIS A 532 11.10 -22.23 23.77
#